data_52240f416f4e4d0b31eb08720bf49a50
#
_entry.id   52240f416f4e4d0b31eb08720bf49a50
#
_cell.length_a   1.000
_cell.length_b   1.000
_cell.length_c   1.000
_cell.angle_alpha   90.00
_cell.angle_beta   90.00
_cell.angle_gamma   90.00
#
_symmetry.space_group_name_H-M   'P 1'
#
loop_
_entity.id
_entity.type
_entity.pdbx_description
1 polymer ?
#
loop_
_entity_poly.entity_id
_entity_poly.type
_entity_poly.pdbx_seq_one_letter_code
_entity_poly.pdbx_strand_id
1 'polypeptide(L)'
;MNVVWQRARSDLQKSQRSESILDAASRLLYRQPINEISLNAIAREANISKASVYRYFESREDLFLQLTLEASGKWREVLLKRLRRLERTNDANQIADVLVSTTLENEIFARLISVLTTVFERNVSTDVLAKFKQSFFKDLQFVIDAVGCVLTDLNENQVQHLMGITYFQIVGLWPASHPVPEVEAALNLPELSHFRVDFEQSLRRTIIVTIAGLRSKIE
;
A
#
# COMPACT_ATOMS: atom_id res chain seq x y z
N MET A 1 -23.18 -33.78 -14.09
CA MET A 1 -23.17 -32.84 -12.93
C MET A 1 -21.86 -32.78 -12.10
N ASN A 2 -20.90 -33.72 -12.27
CA ASN A 2 -19.70 -33.81 -11.42
C ASN A 2 -18.52 -32.84 -11.77
N VAL A 3 -18.39 -32.39 -13.00
CA VAL A 3 -17.22 -31.62 -13.47
C VAL A 3 -17.21 -30.20 -12.92
N VAL A 4 -18.36 -29.54 -12.75
CA VAL A 4 -18.48 -28.17 -12.22
C VAL A 4 -18.10 -28.15 -10.73
N TRP A 5 -18.54 -29.13 -9.95
CA TRP A 5 -18.23 -29.25 -8.51
C TRP A 5 -16.74 -29.54 -8.24
N GLN A 6 -16.09 -30.35 -9.07
CA GLN A 6 -14.66 -30.63 -8.94
C GLN A 6 -13.81 -29.42 -9.31
N ARG A 7 -14.19 -28.64 -10.34
CA ARG A 7 -13.53 -27.39 -10.72
C ARG A 7 -13.65 -26.34 -9.60
N ALA A 8 -14.85 -26.09 -9.10
CA ALA A 8 -15.09 -25.11 -8.01
C ALA A 8 -14.30 -25.47 -6.73
N ARG A 9 -14.22 -26.79 -6.40
CA ARG A 9 -13.42 -27.26 -5.25
C ARG A 9 -11.91 -27.08 -5.46
N SER A 10 -11.42 -27.29 -6.69
CA SER A 10 -10.03 -27.08 -7.08
C SER A 10 -9.66 -25.60 -7.02
N ASP A 11 -10.55 -24.71 -7.49
CA ASP A 11 -10.32 -23.26 -7.50
C ASP A 11 -10.33 -22.69 -6.08
N LEU A 12 -11.24 -23.16 -5.22
CA LEU A 12 -11.26 -22.78 -3.80
C LEU A 12 -9.97 -23.22 -3.07
N GLN A 13 -9.53 -24.47 -3.30
CA GLN A 13 -8.29 -24.96 -2.71
C GLN A 13 -7.06 -24.18 -3.21
N LYS A 14 -7.07 -23.75 -4.48
CA LYS A 14 -6.02 -22.94 -5.08
C LYS A 14 -5.98 -21.56 -4.43
N SER A 15 -7.14 -20.91 -4.25
CA SER A 15 -7.26 -19.61 -3.57
C SER A 15 -6.73 -19.69 -2.13
N GLN A 16 -7.23 -20.65 -1.33
CA GLN A 16 -6.80 -20.85 0.05
C GLN A 16 -5.28 -21.07 0.19
N ARG A 17 -4.69 -21.79 -0.78
CA ARG A 17 -3.24 -22.02 -0.77
C ARG A 17 -2.46 -20.74 -1.12
N SER A 18 -2.94 -19.97 -2.09
CA SER A 18 -2.35 -18.67 -2.42
C SER A 18 -2.41 -17.72 -1.23
N GLU A 19 -3.55 -17.61 -0.58
CA GLU A 19 -3.75 -16.82 0.64
C GLU A 19 -2.78 -17.24 1.76
N SER A 20 -2.63 -18.54 2.00
CA SER A 20 -1.69 -19.06 3.00
C SER A 20 -0.23 -18.66 2.72
N ILE A 21 0.17 -18.56 1.44
CA ILE A 21 1.50 -18.12 1.03
C ILE A 21 1.66 -16.60 1.23
N LEU A 22 0.64 -15.81 0.90
CA LEU A 22 0.63 -14.37 1.11
C LEU A 22 0.68 -14.01 2.60
N ASP A 23 -0.07 -14.74 3.44
CA ASP A 23 -0.01 -14.61 4.90
C ASP A 23 1.38 -14.92 5.46
N ALA A 24 2.07 -15.93 4.93
CA ALA A 24 3.44 -16.25 5.32
C ALA A 24 4.40 -15.12 4.94
N ALA A 25 4.27 -14.54 3.76
CA ALA A 25 5.06 -13.39 3.33
C ALA A 25 4.77 -12.14 4.20
N SER A 26 3.50 -11.91 4.54
CA SER A 26 3.09 -10.82 5.44
C SER A 26 3.72 -10.98 6.83
N ARG A 27 3.70 -12.19 7.42
CA ARG A 27 4.36 -12.45 8.72
C ARG A 27 5.86 -12.18 8.68
N LEU A 28 6.53 -12.53 7.59
CA LEU A 28 7.97 -12.25 7.42
C LEU A 28 8.23 -10.74 7.33
N LEU A 29 7.35 -9.97 6.66
CA LEU A 29 7.49 -8.51 6.58
C LEU A 29 7.47 -7.84 7.96
N TYR A 30 6.76 -8.35 8.95
CA TYR A 30 6.81 -7.80 10.31
C TYR A 30 8.14 -8.05 11.03
N ARG A 31 8.94 -9.03 10.58
CA ARG A 31 10.15 -9.48 11.28
C ARG A 31 11.45 -9.03 10.63
N GLN A 32 11.43 -8.71 9.32
CA GLN A 32 12.65 -8.42 8.57
C GLN A 32 12.40 -7.50 7.36
N PRO A 33 13.44 -6.83 6.84
CA PRO A 33 13.35 -6.00 5.65
C PRO A 33 12.93 -6.79 4.40
N ILE A 34 12.20 -6.12 3.49
CA ILE A 34 11.68 -6.73 2.25
C ILE A 34 12.78 -7.36 1.39
N ASN A 35 13.94 -6.71 1.28
CA ASN A 35 15.09 -7.19 0.49
C ASN A 35 15.69 -8.51 1.00
N GLU A 36 15.48 -8.85 2.26
CA GLU A 36 15.96 -10.10 2.88
C GLU A 36 14.96 -11.25 2.74
N ILE A 37 13.71 -10.98 2.35
CA ILE A 37 12.67 -12.01 2.21
C ILE A 37 12.81 -12.72 0.87
N SER A 38 13.29 -13.96 0.88
CA SER A 38 13.38 -14.82 -0.31
C SER A 38 12.18 -15.75 -0.44
N LEU A 39 11.92 -16.27 -1.67
CA LEU A 39 10.91 -17.31 -1.88
C LEU A 39 11.17 -18.57 -1.03
N ASN A 40 12.44 -18.89 -0.74
CA ASN A 40 12.77 -19.99 0.17
C ASN A 40 12.32 -19.72 1.61
N ALA A 41 12.48 -18.48 2.08
CA ALA A 41 12.00 -18.08 3.41
C ALA A 41 10.47 -18.15 3.49
N ILE A 42 9.78 -17.64 2.45
CA ILE A 42 8.31 -17.70 2.36
C ILE A 42 7.81 -19.14 2.32
N ALA A 43 8.41 -20.00 1.50
CA ALA A 43 8.04 -21.41 1.41
C ALA A 43 8.19 -22.13 2.76
N ARG A 44 9.27 -21.88 3.48
CA ARG A 44 9.53 -22.39 4.83
C ARG A 44 8.49 -21.91 5.83
N GLU A 45 8.20 -20.60 5.84
CA GLU A 45 7.20 -20.00 6.72
C GLU A 45 5.77 -20.53 6.44
N ALA A 46 5.45 -20.83 5.16
CA ALA A 46 4.18 -21.41 4.72
C ALA A 46 4.14 -22.95 4.88
N ASN A 47 5.24 -23.58 5.33
CA ASN A 47 5.39 -25.04 5.44
C ASN A 47 5.10 -25.80 4.12
N ILE A 48 5.66 -25.31 3.03
CA ILE A 48 5.56 -25.92 1.69
C ILE A 48 6.91 -25.91 0.98
N SER A 49 7.02 -26.67 -0.13
CA SER A 49 8.23 -26.61 -0.97
C SER A 49 8.25 -25.33 -1.81
N LYS A 50 9.48 -24.85 -2.15
CA LYS A 50 9.67 -23.74 -3.10
C LYS A 50 8.99 -24.02 -4.45
N ALA A 51 9.05 -25.25 -4.95
CA ALA A 51 8.36 -25.66 -6.17
C ALA A 51 6.84 -25.50 -6.08
N SER A 52 6.28 -25.65 -4.87
CA SER A 52 4.86 -25.38 -4.64
C SER A 52 4.51 -23.89 -4.74
N VAL A 53 5.40 -22.98 -4.32
CA VAL A 53 5.17 -21.53 -4.47
C VAL A 53 5.12 -21.14 -5.95
N TYR A 54 6.02 -21.65 -6.79
CA TYR A 54 6.03 -21.37 -8.22
C TYR A 54 4.79 -21.84 -9.00
N ARG A 55 3.95 -22.66 -8.42
CA ARG A 55 2.64 -23.00 -9.03
C ARG A 55 1.59 -21.89 -8.89
N TYR A 56 1.83 -20.91 -8.03
CA TYR A 56 0.91 -19.81 -7.72
C TYR A 56 1.46 -18.46 -8.14
N PHE A 57 2.77 -18.27 -8.08
CA PHE A 57 3.45 -17.01 -8.36
C PHE A 57 4.63 -17.22 -9.30
N GLU A 58 4.71 -16.42 -10.37
CA GLU A 58 5.79 -16.53 -11.37
C GLU A 58 7.15 -16.16 -10.79
N SER A 59 7.18 -15.21 -9.85
CA SER A 59 8.38 -14.71 -9.20
C SER A 59 8.11 -14.26 -7.77
N ARG A 60 9.18 -13.87 -7.06
CA ARG A 60 9.09 -13.22 -5.77
C ARG A 60 8.34 -11.89 -5.88
N GLU A 61 8.63 -11.13 -6.91
CA GLU A 61 8.05 -9.83 -7.18
C GLU A 61 6.56 -9.94 -7.52
N ASP A 62 6.14 -10.95 -8.30
CA ASP A 62 4.73 -11.26 -8.52
C ASP A 62 3.99 -11.54 -7.20
N LEU A 63 4.58 -12.33 -6.32
CA LEU A 63 4.02 -12.59 -5.00
C LEU A 63 3.84 -11.29 -4.20
N PHE A 64 4.83 -10.40 -4.21
CA PHE A 64 4.73 -9.13 -3.51
C PHE A 64 3.75 -8.15 -4.16
N LEU A 65 3.57 -8.19 -5.49
CA LEU A 65 2.49 -7.45 -6.15
C LEU A 65 1.10 -7.91 -5.68
N GLN A 66 0.88 -9.23 -5.59
CA GLN A 66 -0.37 -9.78 -5.08
C GLN A 66 -0.59 -9.40 -3.60
N LEU A 67 0.46 -9.47 -2.78
CA LEU A 67 0.39 -9.02 -1.39
C LEU A 67 0.11 -7.51 -1.26
N THR A 68 0.62 -6.71 -2.21
CA THR A 68 0.31 -5.27 -2.28
C THR A 68 -1.16 -5.03 -2.56
N LEU A 69 -1.78 -5.79 -3.48
CA LEU A 69 -3.23 -5.70 -3.74
C LEU A 69 -4.04 -6.06 -2.49
N GLU A 70 -3.67 -7.13 -1.79
CA GLU A 70 -4.35 -7.54 -0.56
C GLU A 70 -4.24 -6.47 0.53
N ALA A 71 -3.03 -5.95 0.78
CA ALA A 71 -2.79 -4.89 1.76
C ALA A 71 -3.52 -3.58 1.40
N SER A 72 -3.51 -3.22 0.10
CA SER A 72 -4.27 -2.07 -0.43
C SER A 72 -5.77 -2.24 -0.21
N GLY A 73 -6.31 -3.44 -0.44
CA GLY A 73 -7.71 -3.75 -0.20
C GLY A 73 -8.09 -3.57 1.28
N LYS A 74 -7.29 -4.09 2.20
CA LYS A 74 -7.49 -3.94 3.65
C LYS A 74 -7.42 -2.47 4.07
N TRP A 75 -6.44 -1.73 3.59
CA TRP A 75 -6.33 -0.29 3.83
C TRP A 75 -7.55 0.46 3.30
N ARG A 76 -7.95 0.21 2.05
CA ARG A 76 -9.14 0.81 1.44
C ARG A 76 -10.40 0.58 2.26
N GLU A 77 -10.66 -0.64 2.72
CA GLU A 77 -11.84 -0.95 3.52
C GLU A 77 -11.93 -0.11 4.79
N VAL A 78 -10.81 -0.01 5.53
CA VAL A 78 -10.73 0.82 6.74
C VAL A 78 -10.93 2.30 6.41
N LEU A 79 -10.26 2.78 5.36
CA LEU A 79 -10.35 4.16 4.90
C LEU A 79 -11.78 4.53 4.50
N LEU A 80 -12.42 3.75 3.63
CA LEU A 80 -13.79 4.00 3.18
C LEU A 80 -14.79 4.00 4.34
N LYS A 81 -14.61 3.11 5.33
CA LYS A 81 -15.44 3.09 6.54
C LYS A 81 -15.29 4.37 7.36
N ARG A 82 -14.11 4.95 7.44
CA ARG A 82 -13.87 6.22 8.16
C ARG A 82 -14.38 7.42 7.38
N LEU A 83 -14.12 7.48 6.07
CA LEU A 83 -14.60 8.55 5.20
C LEU A 83 -16.13 8.66 5.22
N ARG A 84 -16.85 7.52 5.23
CA ARG A 84 -18.33 7.52 5.33
C ARG A 84 -18.89 8.14 6.63
N ARG A 85 -18.08 8.23 7.67
CA ARG A 85 -18.46 8.85 8.95
C ARG A 85 -18.20 10.35 8.97
N LEU A 86 -17.39 10.83 8.03
CA LEU A 86 -17.20 12.25 7.82
C LEU A 86 -18.41 12.74 6.99
N GLU A 87 -19.10 13.72 7.50
CA GLU A 87 -20.07 14.46 6.71
C GLU A 87 -19.33 15.26 5.62
N ARG A 88 -20.05 15.93 4.73
CA ARG A 88 -19.48 16.85 3.72
C ARG A 88 -18.91 18.10 4.41
N THR A 89 -17.85 17.90 5.19
CA THR A 89 -17.31 18.97 6.05
C THR A 89 -16.39 19.91 5.30
N ASN A 90 -15.82 19.47 4.17
CA ASN A 90 -14.72 20.18 3.48
C ASN A 90 -13.55 20.52 4.42
N ASP A 91 -13.40 19.79 5.54
CA ASP A 91 -12.34 20.01 6.51
C ASP A 91 -11.07 19.23 6.15
N ALA A 92 -10.03 19.97 5.71
CA ALA A 92 -8.74 19.39 5.35
C ALA A 92 -8.08 18.64 6.50
N ASN A 93 -8.28 19.06 7.76
CA ASN A 93 -7.71 18.39 8.91
C ASN A 93 -8.32 16.99 9.10
N GLN A 94 -9.65 16.88 9.02
CA GLN A 94 -10.33 15.59 9.18
C GLN A 94 -9.92 14.60 8.09
N ILE A 95 -9.79 15.05 6.85
CA ILE A 95 -9.31 14.21 5.75
C ILE A 95 -7.86 13.78 6.00
N ALA A 96 -6.98 14.71 6.38
CA ALA A 96 -5.59 14.40 6.67
C ALA A 96 -5.48 13.38 7.81
N ASP A 97 -6.23 13.56 8.90
CA ASP A 97 -6.24 12.65 10.05
C ASP A 97 -6.69 11.24 9.65
N VAL A 98 -7.71 11.11 8.80
CA VAL A 98 -8.18 9.81 8.31
C VAL A 98 -7.16 9.15 7.39
N LEU A 99 -6.59 9.87 6.42
CA LEU A 99 -5.58 9.32 5.50
C LEU A 99 -4.31 8.88 6.24
N VAL A 100 -3.82 9.71 7.17
CA VAL A 100 -2.62 9.43 7.96
C VAL A 100 -2.84 8.24 8.90
N SER A 101 -3.89 8.29 9.71
CA SER A 101 -4.14 7.24 10.72
C SER A 101 -4.40 5.88 10.07
N THR A 102 -5.15 5.84 8.96
CA THR A 102 -5.38 4.57 8.24
C THR A 102 -4.11 4.02 7.60
N THR A 103 -3.19 4.88 7.15
CA THR A 103 -1.90 4.46 6.60
C THR A 103 -1.00 3.88 7.70
N LEU A 104 -0.92 4.53 8.86
CA LEU A 104 -0.15 4.06 10.02
C LEU A 104 -0.68 2.72 10.55
N GLU A 105 -1.98 2.54 10.61
CA GLU A 105 -2.60 1.27 11.04
C GLU A 105 -2.40 0.13 10.03
N ASN A 106 -2.04 0.43 8.79
CA ASN A 106 -1.78 -0.54 7.73
C ASN A 106 -0.31 -0.47 7.26
N GLU A 107 0.62 -0.65 8.20
CA GLU A 107 2.06 -0.60 7.98
C GLU A 107 2.52 -1.43 6.79
N ILE A 108 2.00 -2.64 6.62
CA ILE A 108 2.33 -3.52 5.49
C ILE A 108 2.04 -2.84 4.15
N PHE A 109 0.91 -2.14 4.02
CA PHE A 109 0.58 -1.38 2.82
C PHE A 109 1.64 -0.29 2.56
N ALA A 110 1.96 0.54 3.56
CA ALA A 110 2.94 1.61 3.42
C ALA A 110 4.34 1.07 3.03
N ARG A 111 4.78 -0.02 3.66
CA ARG A 111 6.05 -0.71 3.34
C ARG A 111 6.09 -1.24 1.92
N LEU A 112 5.02 -1.88 1.46
CA LEU A 112 4.98 -2.48 0.13
C LEU A 112 4.95 -1.40 -0.96
N ILE A 113 4.12 -0.35 -0.84
CA ILE A 113 4.06 0.70 -1.86
C ILE A 113 5.35 1.53 -1.92
N SER A 114 6.10 1.64 -0.83
CA SER A 114 7.37 2.40 -0.82
C SER A 114 8.46 1.79 -1.70
N VAL A 115 8.37 0.50 -2.02
CA VAL A 115 9.31 -0.20 -2.90
C VAL A 115 8.69 -0.69 -4.22
N LEU A 116 7.40 -0.41 -4.42
CA LEU A 116 6.62 -0.91 -5.55
C LEU A 116 7.29 -0.63 -6.90
N THR A 117 7.52 0.64 -7.22
CA THR A 117 8.05 1.07 -8.51
C THR A 117 9.56 0.80 -8.67
N THR A 118 10.29 0.76 -7.58
CA THR A 118 11.76 0.60 -7.59
C THR A 118 12.22 -0.86 -7.60
N VAL A 119 11.40 -1.76 -7.06
CA VAL A 119 11.74 -3.18 -6.89
C VAL A 119 10.78 -4.09 -7.62
N PHE A 120 9.48 -4.06 -7.28
CA PHE A 120 8.56 -5.10 -7.73
C PHE A 120 8.19 -4.99 -9.21
N GLU A 121 8.06 -3.79 -9.74
CA GLU A 121 7.66 -3.57 -11.14
C GLU A 121 8.78 -3.88 -12.15
N ARG A 122 10.03 -4.11 -11.70
CA ARG A 122 11.18 -4.29 -12.60
C ARG A 122 11.41 -5.74 -13.05
N ASN A 123 10.93 -6.71 -12.29
CA ASN A 123 11.27 -8.12 -12.47
C ASN A 123 10.03 -9.01 -12.62
N VAL A 124 9.00 -8.50 -13.29
CA VAL A 124 7.76 -9.23 -13.59
C VAL A 124 7.42 -9.12 -15.07
N SER A 125 6.63 -10.06 -15.59
CA SER A 125 6.14 -9.99 -16.95
C SER A 125 5.18 -8.81 -17.15
N THR A 126 5.08 -8.30 -18.38
CA THR A 126 4.14 -7.23 -18.74
C THR A 126 2.70 -7.62 -18.40
N ASP A 127 2.33 -8.88 -18.59
CA ASP A 127 0.97 -9.38 -18.33
C ASP A 127 0.64 -9.35 -16.83
N VAL A 128 1.59 -9.76 -15.96
CA VAL A 128 1.45 -9.67 -14.50
C VAL A 128 1.31 -8.21 -14.08
N LEU A 129 2.19 -7.34 -14.59
CA LEU A 129 2.16 -5.93 -14.27
C LEU A 129 0.87 -5.23 -14.72
N ALA A 130 0.38 -5.54 -15.92
CA ALA A 130 -0.87 -4.98 -16.45
C ALA A 130 -2.07 -5.37 -15.56
N LYS A 131 -2.19 -6.64 -15.18
CA LYS A 131 -3.24 -7.13 -14.27
C LYS A 131 -3.17 -6.46 -12.90
N PHE A 132 -1.95 -6.34 -12.36
CA PHE A 132 -1.73 -5.63 -11.10
C PHE A 132 -2.20 -4.17 -11.19
N LYS A 133 -1.72 -3.42 -12.20
CA LYS A 133 -2.07 -2.01 -12.40
C LYS A 133 -3.58 -1.81 -12.58
N GLN A 134 -4.24 -2.64 -13.38
CA GLN A 134 -5.70 -2.58 -13.56
C GLN A 134 -6.44 -2.74 -12.24
N SER A 135 -6.06 -3.72 -11.42
CA SER A 135 -6.69 -3.96 -10.13
C SER A 135 -6.38 -2.84 -9.13
N PHE A 136 -5.13 -2.41 -9.04
CA PHE A 136 -4.68 -1.36 -8.14
C PHE A 136 -5.37 -0.01 -8.43
N PHE A 137 -5.41 0.41 -9.70
CA PHE A 137 -6.06 1.67 -10.09
C PHE A 137 -7.58 1.63 -9.95
N LYS A 138 -8.21 0.46 -10.20
CA LYS A 138 -9.63 0.30 -9.91
C LYS A 138 -9.93 0.52 -8.43
N ASP A 139 -9.11 -0.04 -7.55
CA ASP A 139 -9.25 0.13 -6.11
C ASP A 139 -8.99 1.58 -5.67
N LEU A 140 -8.01 2.24 -6.27
CA LEU A 140 -7.72 3.65 -6.01
C LEU A 140 -8.88 4.55 -6.43
N GLN A 141 -9.60 4.23 -7.50
CA GLN A 141 -10.76 5.03 -7.95
C GLN A 141 -11.85 5.06 -6.87
N PHE A 142 -12.13 3.96 -6.18
CA PHE A 142 -13.08 3.98 -5.06
C PHE A 142 -12.65 4.93 -3.92
N VAL A 143 -11.35 5.06 -3.69
CA VAL A 143 -10.83 5.99 -2.68
C VAL A 143 -10.98 7.44 -3.16
N ILE A 144 -10.65 7.73 -4.41
CA ILE A 144 -10.81 9.05 -5.03
C ILE A 144 -12.28 9.50 -4.94
N ASP A 145 -13.21 8.64 -5.34
CA ASP A 145 -14.65 8.92 -5.29
C ASP A 145 -15.11 9.23 -3.85
N ALA A 146 -14.64 8.43 -2.89
CA ALA A 146 -15.02 8.62 -1.48
C ALA A 146 -14.44 9.91 -0.89
N VAL A 147 -13.21 10.28 -1.23
CA VAL A 147 -12.58 11.56 -0.81
C VAL A 147 -13.34 12.73 -1.44
N GLY A 148 -13.71 12.63 -2.73
CA GLY A 148 -14.52 13.65 -3.42
C GLY A 148 -15.90 13.84 -2.82
N CYS A 149 -16.52 12.79 -2.25
CA CYS A 149 -17.78 12.90 -1.52
C CYS A 149 -17.66 13.70 -0.20
N VAL A 150 -16.47 13.77 0.39
CA VAL A 150 -16.20 14.54 1.63
C VAL A 150 -15.70 15.94 1.29
N LEU A 151 -14.78 16.10 0.35
CA LEU A 151 -14.26 17.38 -0.15
C LEU A 151 -15.06 17.84 -1.38
N THR A 152 -16.28 18.29 -1.17
CA THR A 152 -17.22 18.63 -2.26
C THR A 152 -16.89 19.95 -2.97
N ASP A 153 -15.96 20.71 -2.44
CA ASP A 153 -15.42 21.95 -3.01
C ASP A 153 -14.23 21.71 -3.96
N LEU A 154 -13.74 20.48 -4.06
CA LEU A 154 -12.76 20.06 -5.07
C LEU A 154 -13.43 19.29 -6.21
N ASN A 155 -13.01 19.54 -7.44
CA ASN A 155 -13.44 18.74 -8.59
C ASN A 155 -12.67 17.41 -8.66
N GLU A 156 -13.11 16.50 -9.54
CA GLU A 156 -12.52 15.17 -9.70
C GLU A 156 -11.01 15.21 -9.98
N ASN A 157 -10.55 16.07 -10.90
CA ASN A 157 -9.13 16.20 -11.23
C ASN A 157 -8.31 16.68 -10.02
N GLN A 158 -8.85 17.58 -9.21
CA GLN A 158 -8.19 18.08 -8.00
C GLN A 158 -8.09 16.98 -6.94
N VAL A 159 -9.14 16.17 -6.75
CA VAL A 159 -9.11 15.01 -5.83
C VAL A 159 -8.11 13.96 -6.32
N GLN A 160 -8.10 13.69 -7.63
CA GLN A 160 -7.15 12.77 -8.24
C GLN A 160 -5.69 13.23 -8.04
N HIS A 161 -5.44 14.54 -8.21
CA HIS A 161 -4.13 15.14 -7.96
C HIS A 161 -3.74 15.04 -6.47
N LEU A 162 -4.66 15.35 -5.54
CA LEU A 162 -4.47 15.19 -4.11
C LEU A 162 -4.04 13.76 -3.75
N MET A 163 -4.75 12.76 -4.27
CA MET A 163 -4.45 11.35 -3.98
C MET A 163 -3.13 10.91 -4.61
N GLY A 164 -2.79 11.42 -5.79
CA GLY A 164 -1.49 11.18 -6.43
C GLY A 164 -0.34 11.74 -5.59
N ILE A 165 -0.43 13.00 -5.14
CA ILE A 165 0.56 13.61 -4.24
C ILE A 165 0.66 12.81 -2.93
N THR A 166 -0.48 12.47 -2.32
CA THR A 166 -0.50 11.67 -1.08
C THR A 166 0.23 10.33 -1.26
N TYR A 167 -0.03 9.62 -2.36
CA TYR A 167 0.68 8.38 -2.69
C TYR A 167 2.20 8.59 -2.76
N PHE A 168 2.67 9.58 -3.54
CA PHE A 168 4.11 9.85 -3.67
C PHE A 168 4.75 10.29 -2.36
N GLN A 169 4.01 11.00 -1.51
CA GLN A 169 4.49 11.36 -0.17
C GLN A 169 4.64 10.13 0.72
N ILE A 170 3.69 9.19 0.72
CA ILE A 170 3.83 7.94 1.48
C ILE A 170 5.06 7.17 0.99
N VAL A 171 5.24 7.03 -0.32
CA VAL A 171 6.40 6.33 -0.93
C VAL A 171 7.73 6.91 -0.50
N GLY A 172 7.84 8.25 -0.42
CA GLY A 172 9.08 8.92 -0.01
C GLY A 172 9.27 9.02 1.50
N LEU A 173 8.22 9.37 2.25
CA LEU A 173 8.29 9.59 3.69
C LEU A 173 8.44 8.29 4.48
N TRP A 174 7.83 7.18 4.02
CA TRP A 174 7.88 5.92 4.77
C TRP A 174 9.32 5.45 5.00
N PRO A 175 10.16 5.22 3.98
CA PRO A 175 11.55 4.80 4.19
C PRO A 175 12.40 5.87 4.91
N ALA A 176 12.11 7.15 4.72
CA ALA A 176 12.84 8.22 5.39
C ALA A 176 12.56 8.29 6.90
N SER A 177 11.36 7.89 7.32
CA SER A 177 10.95 7.84 8.74
C SER A 177 11.22 6.48 9.40
N HIS A 178 11.55 5.46 8.62
CA HIS A 178 11.90 4.11 9.07
C HIS A 178 13.27 3.70 8.49
N PRO A 179 14.33 4.44 8.82
CA PRO A 179 15.65 4.23 8.25
C PRO A 179 16.26 2.91 8.71
N VAL A 180 17.22 2.42 7.93
CA VAL A 180 18.07 1.28 8.34
C VAL A 180 18.95 1.65 9.53
N PRO A 181 19.45 0.68 10.33
CA PRO A 181 20.18 0.94 11.57
C PRO A 181 21.37 1.91 11.42
N GLU A 182 22.10 1.85 10.31
CA GLU A 182 23.27 2.71 10.04
C GLU A 182 22.85 4.17 9.86
N VAL A 183 21.74 4.42 9.14
CA VAL A 183 21.18 5.76 8.94
C VAL A 183 20.57 6.27 10.25
N GLU A 184 19.89 5.40 10.99
CA GLU A 184 19.35 5.72 12.32
C GLU A 184 20.46 6.15 13.28
N ALA A 185 21.58 5.42 13.32
CA ALA A 185 22.74 5.77 14.12
C ALA A 185 23.33 7.15 13.75
N ALA A 186 23.41 7.46 12.44
CA ALA A 186 23.87 8.77 11.98
C ALA A 186 22.92 9.90 12.40
N LEU A 187 21.61 9.70 12.27
CA LEU A 187 20.59 10.68 12.67
C LEU A 187 20.48 10.87 14.18
N ASN A 188 21.13 10.04 15.01
CA ASN A 188 21.25 10.23 16.45
C ASN A 188 22.37 11.21 16.83
N LEU A 189 23.23 11.61 15.89
CA LEU A 189 24.23 12.65 16.14
C LEU A 189 23.53 14.01 16.35
N PRO A 190 23.98 14.83 17.32
CA PRO A 190 23.32 16.11 17.63
C PRO A 190 23.15 17.02 16.41
N GLU A 191 24.16 17.08 15.54
CA GLU A 191 24.19 17.90 14.32
C GLU A 191 23.26 17.42 13.22
N LEU A 192 22.82 16.14 13.24
CA LEU A 192 21.96 15.53 12.22
C LEU A 192 20.54 15.26 12.72
N SER A 193 20.31 15.36 14.01
CA SER A 193 19.01 15.00 14.62
C SER A 193 17.82 15.82 14.08
N HIS A 194 18.06 17.04 13.61
CA HIS A 194 17.05 17.92 13.03
C HIS A 194 16.59 17.49 11.61
N PHE A 195 17.32 16.57 10.97
CA PHE A 195 16.91 15.96 9.69
C PHE A 195 16.00 14.74 9.84
N ARG A 196 15.66 14.33 11.06
CA ARG A 196 14.72 13.24 11.29
C ARG A 196 13.36 13.58 10.70
N VAL A 197 12.80 12.61 9.98
CA VAL A 197 11.48 12.73 9.38
C VAL A 197 10.45 12.10 10.32
N ASP A 198 9.48 12.89 10.72
CA ASP A 198 8.25 12.43 11.35
C ASP A 198 7.22 12.14 10.25
N PHE A 199 6.86 10.88 10.07
CA PHE A 199 5.93 10.45 9.02
C PHE A 199 4.55 11.09 9.20
N GLU A 200 4.00 11.00 10.41
CA GLU A 200 2.64 11.46 10.71
C GLU A 200 2.52 12.96 10.46
N GLN A 201 3.39 13.74 11.07
CA GLN A 201 3.39 15.19 10.96
C GLN A 201 3.64 15.65 9.51
N SER A 202 4.60 15.02 8.81
CA SER A 202 4.98 15.40 7.45
C SER A 202 3.87 15.10 6.47
N LEU A 203 3.28 13.89 6.53
CA LEU A 203 2.20 13.49 5.64
C LEU A 203 0.95 14.34 5.89
N ARG A 204 0.57 14.53 7.17
CA ARG A 204 -0.57 15.36 7.56
C ARG A 204 -0.43 16.80 7.02
N ARG A 205 0.73 17.41 7.25
CA ARG A 205 1.02 18.76 6.77
C ARG A 205 0.93 18.87 5.25
N THR A 206 1.50 17.90 4.54
CA THR A 206 1.47 17.87 3.07
C THR A 206 0.04 17.80 2.54
N ILE A 207 -0.81 16.92 3.10
CA ILE A 207 -2.20 16.80 2.68
C ILE A 207 -2.94 18.13 2.87
N ILE A 208 -2.82 18.75 4.04
CA ILE A 208 -3.50 20.03 4.36
C ILE A 208 -3.05 21.14 3.40
N VAL A 209 -1.73 21.27 3.19
CA VAL A 209 -1.17 22.29 2.27
C VAL A 209 -1.61 22.03 0.84
N THR A 210 -1.64 20.78 0.41
CA THR A 210 -2.11 20.42 -0.95
C THR A 210 -3.58 20.77 -1.13
N ILE A 211 -4.46 20.45 -0.18
CA ILE A 211 -5.87 20.83 -0.23
C ILE A 211 -6.03 22.35 -0.29
N ALA A 212 -5.29 23.10 0.56
CA ALA A 212 -5.33 24.56 0.54
C ALA A 212 -4.86 25.14 -0.80
N GLY A 213 -3.79 24.58 -1.38
CA GLY A 213 -3.31 24.96 -2.70
C GLY A 213 -4.30 24.68 -3.82
N LEU A 214 -4.98 23.52 -3.80
CA LEU A 214 -6.00 23.15 -4.80
C LEU A 214 -7.27 24.02 -4.72
N ARG A 215 -7.57 24.58 -3.56
CA ARG A 215 -8.65 25.55 -3.34
C ARG A 215 -8.31 26.95 -3.83
N SER A 216 -7.04 27.32 -3.70
CA SER A 216 -6.57 28.57 -4.28
C SER A 216 -6.57 28.39 -5.81
N LYS A 217 -7.25 29.30 -6.52
CA LYS A 217 -7.15 29.35 -8.01
C LYS A 217 -5.72 29.75 -8.35
N ILE A 218 -4.84 28.73 -8.46
CA ILE A 218 -3.55 28.93 -9.13
C ILE A 218 -3.88 28.84 -10.61
N GLU A 219 -3.93 29.99 -11.29
CA GLU A 219 -3.97 30.09 -12.75
C GLU A 219 -2.67 29.54 -13.36
#